data_5fdc54f3d7e6075d70c8841972bc6ff4
#
_entry.id   5fdc54f3d7e6075d70c8841972bc6ff4
#
_cell.length_a   1.000
_cell.length_b   1.000
_cell.length_c   1.000
_cell.angle_alpha   90.00
_cell.angle_beta   90.00
_cell.angle_gamma   90.00
#
_symmetry.space_group_name_H-M   'P 1'
#
loop_
_entity.id
_entity.type
_entity.pdbx_description
1 polymer ?
#
loop_
_entity_poly.entity_id
_entity_poly.type
_entity_poly.pdbx_seq_one_letter_code
_entity_poly.pdbx_strand_id
1 'polypeptide(L)'
;MERRTFFKSVTHGLGALFATIVGLPALAFLLDARRRPARAGQFKTVARLDELVEGVPQQVVIHEVRRDAWSLHPNDVIGRVWLVRRDKENVDAFTTICPHLGCSVNFVEKDKLFICPCHGGTFELAGQRLEKAGLVNPAPRGMDRLECRLDPVDPQLIQVKYENFIQGQPTAIPKG
;
A
#
# COMPACT_ATOMS: atom_id res chain seq x y z
N MET A 1 -37.92 47.51 23.72
CA MET A 1 -36.83 46.51 24.00
C MET A 1 -35.76 47.22 24.82
N GLU A 2 -35.39 46.66 25.97
CA GLU A 2 -34.30 47.25 26.75
C GLU A 2 -32.96 47.00 26.03
N ARG A 3 -32.11 48.02 25.95
CA ARG A 3 -30.79 47.95 25.27
C ARG A 3 -29.98 46.73 25.71
N ARG A 4 -30.02 46.37 26.99
CA ARG A 4 -29.33 45.21 27.56
C ARG A 4 -29.83 43.87 26.97
N THR A 5 -31.13 43.69 26.79
CA THR A 5 -31.74 42.49 26.22
C THR A 5 -31.37 42.35 24.72
N PHE A 6 -31.38 43.45 23.98
CA PHE A 6 -30.97 43.50 22.61
C PHE A 6 -29.51 43.01 22.42
N PHE A 7 -28.57 43.61 23.17
CA PHE A 7 -27.16 43.21 23.06
C PHE A 7 -26.93 41.75 23.45
N LYS A 8 -27.60 41.24 24.49
CA LYS A 8 -27.54 39.83 24.87
C LYS A 8 -27.99 38.94 23.72
N SER A 9 -29.12 39.21 23.10
CA SER A 9 -29.67 38.45 21.99
C SER A 9 -28.74 38.44 20.76
N VAL A 10 -28.20 39.63 20.43
CA VAL A 10 -27.22 39.74 19.32
C VAL A 10 -25.94 38.96 19.62
N THR A 11 -25.40 39.05 20.82
CA THR A 11 -24.18 38.31 21.20
C THR A 11 -24.40 36.79 21.14
N HIS A 12 -25.55 36.31 21.65
CA HIS A 12 -25.85 34.87 21.56
C HIS A 12 -26.09 34.43 20.11
N GLY A 13 -26.77 35.25 19.31
CA GLY A 13 -26.98 34.97 17.87
C GLY A 13 -25.67 34.88 17.09
N LEU A 14 -24.79 35.87 17.28
CA LEU A 14 -23.45 35.86 16.64
C LEU A 14 -22.57 34.68 17.14
N GLY A 15 -22.62 34.39 18.44
CA GLY A 15 -21.91 33.27 19.03
C GLY A 15 -22.38 31.90 18.45
N ALA A 16 -23.70 31.75 18.35
CA ALA A 16 -24.29 30.54 17.73
C ALA A 16 -23.91 30.40 16.24
N LEU A 17 -23.98 31.52 15.50
CA LEU A 17 -23.56 31.55 14.09
C LEU A 17 -22.09 31.17 13.94
N PHE A 18 -21.21 31.75 14.73
CA PHE A 18 -19.79 31.44 14.73
C PHE A 18 -19.52 29.96 15.07
N ALA A 19 -20.16 29.47 16.14
CA ALA A 19 -20.05 28.05 16.54
C ALA A 19 -20.53 27.12 15.44
N THR A 20 -21.55 27.46 14.68
CA THR A 20 -22.05 26.67 13.55
C THR A 20 -21.08 26.69 12.38
N ILE A 21 -20.55 27.86 11.99
CA ILE A 21 -19.63 28.01 10.87
C ILE A 21 -18.32 27.25 11.11
N VAL A 22 -17.81 27.22 12.33
CA VAL A 22 -16.57 26.53 12.68
C VAL A 22 -16.83 25.09 13.08
N GLY A 23 -17.86 24.83 13.86
CA GLY A 23 -18.14 23.52 14.46
C GLY A 23 -18.63 22.48 13.44
N LEU A 24 -19.50 22.86 12.48
CA LEU A 24 -19.99 21.90 11.48
C LEU A 24 -18.89 21.37 10.57
N PRO A 25 -18.00 22.18 9.98
CA PRO A 25 -16.87 21.66 9.20
C PRO A 25 -15.91 20.81 10.03
N ALA A 26 -15.62 21.24 11.26
CA ALA A 26 -14.76 20.46 12.16
C ALA A 26 -15.36 19.09 12.48
N LEU A 27 -16.65 19.05 12.80
CA LEU A 27 -17.38 17.80 13.04
C LEU A 27 -17.43 16.93 11.78
N ALA A 28 -17.71 17.52 10.62
CA ALA A 28 -17.71 16.83 9.34
C ALA A 28 -16.34 16.21 9.04
N PHE A 29 -15.25 16.94 9.27
CA PHE A 29 -13.89 16.45 9.13
C PHE A 29 -13.59 15.27 10.05
N LEU A 30 -13.96 15.34 11.32
CA LEU A 30 -13.76 14.25 12.29
C LEU A 30 -14.56 12.99 11.92
N LEU A 31 -15.78 13.17 11.41
CA LEU A 31 -16.62 12.05 10.99
C LEU A 31 -16.21 11.46 9.65
N ASP A 32 -15.63 12.27 8.74
CA ASP A 32 -15.14 11.82 7.44
C ASP A 32 -13.99 10.82 7.58
N ALA A 33 -13.11 11.03 8.57
CA ALA A 33 -12.04 10.09 8.88
C ALA A 33 -12.55 8.67 9.22
N ARG A 34 -13.76 8.56 9.79
CA ARG A 34 -14.40 7.28 10.09
C ARG A 34 -15.15 6.68 8.90
N ARG A 35 -15.53 7.51 7.93
CA ARG A 35 -16.33 7.10 6.75
C ARG A 35 -15.48 6.69 5.56
N ARG A 36 -14.19 7.05 5.54
CA ARG A 36 -13.29 6.59 4.49
C ARG A 36 -12.98 5.12 4.76
N PRO A 37 -13.56 4.18 4.00
CA PRO A 37 -13.08 2.83 4.07
C PRO A 37 -11.58 2.90 3.73
N ALA A 38 -10.76 2.22 4.53
CA ALA A 38 -9.40 1.92 4.09
C ALA A 38 -9.56 1.45 2.64
N ARG A 39 -8.85 2.06 1.70
CA ARG A 39 -8.86 1.63 0.31
C ARG A 39 -8.18 0.26 0.28
N ALA A 40 -8.92 -0.76 0.75
CA ALA A 40 -8.52 -2.15 0.59
C ALA A 40 -8.25 -2.34 -0.89
N GLY A 41 -7.04 -2.74 -1.21
CA GLY A 41 -6.46 -2.70 -2.53
C GLY A 41 -7.44 -3.20 -3.60
N GLN A 42 -7.71 -2.35 -4.57
CA GLN A 42 -8.38 -2.79 -5.79
C GLN A 42 -7.37 -3.49 -6.67
N PHE A 43 -7.81 -4.51 -7.41
CA PHE A 43 -6.99 -5.13 -8.42
C PHE A 43 -6.62 -4.10 -9.49
N LYS A 44 -5.32 -3.99 -9.76
CA LYS A 44 -4.77 -3.08 -10.77
C LYS A 44 -3.96 -3.89 -11.77
N THR A 45 -4.18 -3.65 -13.05
CA THR A 45 -3.33 -4.20 -14.09
C THR A 45 -1.94 -3.59 -14.00
N VAL A 46 -0.92 -4.44 -13.92
CA VAL A 46 0.45 -4.01 -13.61
C VAL A 46 1.46 -4.43 -14.68
N ALA A 47 1.20 -5.51 -15.40
CA ALA A 47 2.09 -6.02 -16.43
C ALA A 47 1.32 -6.94 -17.40
N ARG A 48 1.99 -7.35 -18.47
CA ARG A 48 1.54 -8.42 -19.36
C ARG A 48 2.30 -9.71 -19.08
N LEU A 49 1.61 -10.83 -19.21
CA LEU A 49 2.19 -12.15 -18.93
C LEU A 49 3.29 -12.54 -19.94
N ASP A 50 3.14 -12.11 -21.20
CA ASP A 50 4.11 -12.36 -22.28
C ASP A 50 5.41 -11.55 -22.11
N GLU A 51 5.40 -10.49 -21.30
CA GLU A 51 6.60 -9.70 -20.99
C GLU A 51 7.43 -10.33 -19.85
N LEU A 52 6.87 -11.27 -19.09
CA LEU A 52 7.57 -11.93 -17.98
C LEU A 52 8.28 -13.19 -18.44
N VAL A 53 9.58 -13.26 -18.15
CA VAL A 53 10.38 -14.49 -18.33
C VAL A 53 10.16 -15.40 -17.13
N GLU A 54 9.91 -16.69 -17.40
CA GLU A 54 9.70 -17.68 -16.35
C GLU A 54 10.93 -17.83 -15.44
N GLY A 55 10.70 -17.79 -14.13
CA GLY A 55 11.77 -17.90 -13.12
C GLY A 55 12.63 -16.64 -12.95
N VAL A 56 12.36 -15.56 -13.71
CA VAL A 56 13.10 -14.29 -13.59
C VAL A 56 12.21 -13.24 -12.96
N PRO A 57 12.53 -12.76 -11.75
CA PRO A 57 11.76 -11.69 -11.11
C PRO A 57 11.84 -10.37 -11.88
N GLN A 58 10.69 -9.75 -12.09
CA GLN A 58 10.59 -8.42 -12.68
C GLN A 58 9.95 -7.45 -11.69
N GLN A 59 10.60 -6.28 -11.50
CA GLN A 59 10.04 -5.24 -10.66
C GLN A 59 9.12 -4.34 -11.49
N VAL A 60 7.90 -4.13 -11.03
CA VAL A 60 6.95 -3.21 -11.65
C VAL A 60 6.50 -2.14 -10.67
N VAL A 61 6.21 -0.95 -11.20
CA VAL A 61 5.73 0.20 -10.44
C VAL A 61 4.21 0.21 -10.47
N ILE A 62 3.61 0.40 -9.31
CA ILE A 62 2.16 0.55 -9.19
C ILE A 62 1.80 2.03 -9.20
N HIS A 63 0.96 2.40 -10.15
CA HIS A 63 0.44 3.75 -10.28
C HIS A 63 -1.02 3.83 -9.84
N GLU A 64 -1.38 4.98 -9.29
CA GLU A 64 -2.76 5.31 -8.94
C GLU A 64 -3.11 6.73 -9.33
N VAL A 65 -4.37 6.92 -9.68
CA VAL A 65 -4.93 8.27 -9.81
C VAL A 65 -5.25 8.78 -8.41
N ARG A 66 -4.42 9.65 -7.87
CA ARG A 66 -4.67 10.31 -6.60
C ARG A 66 -5.33 11.67 -6.83
N ARG A 67 -6.45 11.87 -6.20
CA ARG A 67 -7.16 13.15 -6.17
C ARG A 67 -7.18 13.68 -4.75
N ASP A 68 -6.61 14.85 -4.54
CA ASP A 68 -6.79 15.63 -3.33
C ASP A 68 -7.82 16.76 -3.56
N ALA A 69 -7.98 17.68 -2.58
CA ALA A 69 -8.98 18.74 -2.67
C ALA A 69 -8.74 19.72 -3.82
N TRP A 70 -7.51 19.83 -4.33
CA TRP A 70 -7.08 20.90 -5.23
C TRP A 70 -6.45 20.38 -6.52
N SER A 71 -5.96 19.15 -6.54
CA SER A 71 -5.20 18.62 -7.67
C SER A 71 -5.51 17.16 -7.97
N LEU A 72 -5.29 16.79 -9.23
CA LEU A 72 -5.37 15.44 -9.74
C LEU A 72 -3.97 14.97 -10.13
N HIS A 73 -3.51 13.88 -9.51
CA HIS A 73 -2.23 13.23 -9.81
C HIS A 73 -2.53 11.92 -10.56
N PRO A 74 -2.53 11.93 -11.89
CA PRO A 74 -3.01 10.78 -12.67
C PRO A 74 -2.08 9.57 -12.63
N ASN A 75 -0.80 9.76 -12.30
CA ASN A 75 0.23 8.72 -12.28
C ASN A 75 1.04 8.75 -10.98
N ASP A 76 0.36 8.88 -9.83
CA ASP A 76 1.05 8.86 -8.55
C ASP A 76 1.58 7.44 -8.26
N VAL A 77 2.86 7.35 -7.90
CA VAL A 77 3.50 6.07 -7.58
C VAL A 77 3.12 5.68 -6.15
N ILE A 78 2.33 4.64 -5.99
CA ILE A 78 1.89 4.15 -4.68
C ILE A 78 2.76 3.03 -4.12
N GLY A 79 3.58 2.40 -4.97
CA GLY A 79 4.50 1.35 -4.57
C GLY A 79 5.15 0.61 -5.72
N ARG A 80 5.89 -0.42 -5.37
CA ARG A 80 6.53 -1.35 -6.30
C ARG A 80 6.28 -2.77 -5.86
N VAL A 81 6.22 -3.68 -6.84
CA VAL A 81 6.06 -5.11 -6.59
C VAL A 81 7.07 -5.91 -7.39
N TRP A 82 7.46 -7.05 -6.88
CA TRP A 82 8.16 -8.08 -7.61
C TRP A 82 7.14 -9.06 -8.16
N LEU A 83 7.16 -9.30 -9.48
CA LEU A 83 6.43 -10.37 -10.15
C LEU A 83 7.39 -11.49 -10.49
N VAL A 84 7.00 -12.70 -10.16
CA VAL A 84 7.78 -13.93 -10.47
C VAL A 84 6.85 -14.89 -11.20
N ARG A 85 7.04 -15.03 -12.51
CA ARG A 85 6.30 -16.02 -13.29
C ARG A 85 6.84 -17.40 -12.96
N ARG A 86 5.97 -18.29 -12.48
CA ARG A 86 6.33 -19.67 -12.14
C ARG A 86 6.17 -20.63 -13.30
N ASP A 87 5.11 -20.43 -14.06
CA ASP A 87 4.75 -21.23 -15.23
C ASP A 87 3.87 -20.43 -16.19
N LYS A 88 3.13 -21.13 -17.06
CA LYS A 88 2.31 -20.48 -18.10
C LYS A 88 1.19 -19.60 -17.57
N GLU A 89 0.67 -19.90 -16.39
CA GLU A 89 -0.55 -19.24 -15.85
C GLU A 89 -0.34 -18.68 -14.43
N ASN A 90 0.71 -19.11 -13.74
CA ASN A 90 0.92 -18.75 -12.35
C ASN A 90 2.01 -17.67 -12.20
N VAL A 91 1.62 -16.58 -11.57
CA VAL A 91 2.51 -15.47 -11.21
C VAL A 91 2.40 -15.19 -9.72
N ASP A 92 3.53 -15.15 -9.04
CA ASP A 92 3.61 -14.66 -7.67
C ASP A 92 3.89 -13.17 -7.68
N ALA A 93 3.25 -12.46 -6.77
CA ALA A 93 3.49 -11.05 -6.52
C ALA A 93 3.93 -10.82 -5.08
N PHE A 94 5.01 -10.06 -4.89
CA PHE A 94 5.53 -9.70 -3.57
C PHE A 94 5.72 -8.19 -3.47
N THR A 95 5.52 -7.63 -2.27
CA THR A 95 5.94 -6.23 -2.05
C THR A 95 7.47 -6.13 -2.15
N THR A 96 7.96 -4.98 -2.57
CA THR A 96 9.42 -4.71 -2.51
C THR A 96 9.87 -4.30 -1.11
N ILE A 97 8.97 -4.28 -0.13
CA ILE A 97 9.21 -3.79 1.23
C ILE A 97 9.68 -4.94 2.11
N CYS A 98 10.85 -4.78 2.71
CA CYS A 98 11.40 -5.76 3.63
C CYS A 98 10.56 -5.88 4.91
N PRO A 99 10.10 -7.08 5.29
CA PRO A 99 9.29 -7.28 6.48
C PRO A 99 10.02 -7.00 7.80
N HIS A 100 11.34 -6.79 7.76
CA HIS A 100 12.13 -6.39 8.94
C HIS A 100 11.81 -4.95 9.36
N LEU A 101 12.32 -3.96 8.62
CA LEU A 101 12.19 -2.52 8.94
C LEU A 101 11.80 -1.67 7.72
N GLY A 102 11.30 -2.26 6.64
CA GLY A 102 10.71 -1.54 5.53
C GLY A 102 11.67 -1.04 4.43
N CYS A 103 12.95 -1.43 4.46
CA CYS A 103 13.87 -1.14 3.36
C CYS A 103 13.43 -1.86 2.08
N SER A 104 13.87 -1.36 0.91
CA SER A 104 13.61 -2.02 -0.37
C SER A 104 14.41 -3.31 -0.49
N VAL A 105 13.74 -4.38 -0.93
CA VAL A 105 14.37 -5.66 -1.24
C VAL A 105 14.73 -5.68 -2.72
N ASN A 106 15.97 -6.06 -3.05
CA ASN A 106 16.46 -6.17 -4.41
C ASN A 106 16.64 -7.63 -4.83
N PHE A 107 16.43 -7.93 -6.10
CA PHE A 107 16.79 -9.23 -6.66
C PHE A 107 18.26 -9.23 -7.08
N VAL A 108 19.00 -10.25 -6.65
CA VAL A 108 20.39 -10.49 -7.00
C VAL A 108 20.45 -11.68 -7.94
N GLU A 109 20.59 -11.40 -9.23
CA GLU A 109 20.51 -12.40 -10.30
C GLU A 109 21.54 -13.51 -10.16
N LYS A 110 22.79 -13.17 -9.77
CA LYS A 110 23.88 -14.14 -9.57
C LYS A 110 23.53 -15.23 -8.55
N ASP A 111 22.86 -14.83 -7.48
CA ASP A 111 22.53 -15.73 -6.37
C ASP A 111 21.10 -16.29 -6.50
N LYS A 112 20.30 -15.74 -7.41
CA LYS A 112 18.86 -16.01 -7.58
C LYS A 112 18.08 -15.82 -6.29
N LEU A 113 18.44 -14.78 -5.51
CA LEU A 113 17.87 -14.48 -4.22
C LEU A 113 17.39 -13.02 -4.18
N PHE A 114 16.39 -12.79 -3.35
CA PHE A 114 16.03 -11.46 -2.95
C PHE A 114 16.81 -11.06 -1.70
N ILE A 115 17.47 -9.90 -1.73
CA ILE A 115 18.31 -9.44 -0.63
C ILE A 115 17.94 -8.00 -0.25
N CYS A 116 17.73 -7.77 1.04
CA CYS A 116 17.58 -6.45 1.61
C CYS A 116 18.96 -5.90 2.00
N PRO A 117 19.43 -4.79 1.39
CA PRO A 117 20.78 -4.28 1.62
C PRO A 117 21.00 -3.67 3.01
N CYS A 118 19.91 -3.32 3.73
CA CYS A 118 20.02 -2.63 5.01
C CYS A 118 20.59 -3.53 6.12
N HIS A 119 20.09 -4.75 6.26
CA HIS A 119 20.49 -5.67 7.36
C HIS A 119 20.65 -7.12 6.87
N GLY A 120 20.74 -7.35 5.58
CA GLY A 120 21.00 -8.69 5.03
C GLY A 120 19.79 -9.65 5.06
N GLY A 121 18.56 -9.11 5.21
CA GLY A 121 17.35 -9.95 5.04
C GLY A 121 17.37 -10.64 3.67
N THR A 122 17.35 -11.97 3.65
CA THR A 122 17.52 -12.78 2.43
C THR A 122 16.34 -13.71 2.22
N PHE A 123 15.84 -13.79 0.99
CA PHE A 123 14.64 -14.57 0.65
C PHE A 123 14.84 -15.32 -0.65
N GLU A 124 14.22 -16.47 -0.75
CA GLU A 124 14.17 -17.28 -1.96
C GLU A 124 13.23 -16.67 -3.03
N LEU A 125 13.29 -17.21 -4.25
CA LEU A 125 12.39 -16.79 -5.35
C LEU A 125 10.90 -16.94 -5.01
N ALA A 126 10.58 -17.91 -4.15
CA ALA A 126 9.21 -18.11 -3.65
C ALA A 126 8.80 -17.12 -2.54
N GLY A 127 9.68 -16.14 -2.23
CA GLY A 127 9.47 -15.16 -1.18
C GLY A 127 9.67 -15.70 0.24
N GLN A 128 10.06 -16.97 0.39
CA GLN A 128 10.33 -17.57 1.70
C GLN A 128 11.61 -16.99 2.31
N ARG A 129 11.63 -16.83 3.61
CA ARG A 129 12.82 -16.42 4.35
C ARG A 129 13.89 -17.51 4.21
N LEU A 130 15.08 -17.14 3.74
CA LEU A 130 16.17 -18.10 3.62
C LEU A 130 16.73 -18.42 5.00
N GLU A 131 16.69 -19.72 5.35
CA GLU A 131 17.30 -20.29 6.56
C GLU A 131 18.54 -21.09 6.14
N LYS A 132 19.71 -20.60 6.48
CA LYS A 132 20.98 -21.27 6.18
C LYS A 132 21.90 -21.18 7.38
N ALA A 133 22.61 -22.28 7.69
CA ALA A 133 23.60 -22.30 8.75
C ALA A 133 24.66 -21.20 8.54
N GLY A 134 24.90 -20.40 9.57
CA GLY A 134 25.81 -19.26 9.55
C GLY A 134 25.25 -17.97 8.96
N LEU A 135 24.01 -17.95 8.43
CA LEU A 135 23.32 -16.76 7.98
C LEU A 135 22.36 -16.28 9.07
N VAL A 136 22.60 -15.08 9.60
CA VAL A 136 21.65 -14.40 10.50
C VAL A 136 20.69 -13.59 9.63
N ASN A 137 19.48 -14.10 9.43
CA ASN A 137 18.44 -13.38 8.69
C ASN A 137 17.55 -12.62 9.68
N PRO A 138 17.57 -11.27 9.70
CA PRO A 138 16.84 -10.48 10.69
C PRO A 138 15.35 -10.35 10.38
N ALA A 139 14.91 -10.76 9.19
CA ALA A 139 13.50 -10.67 8.82
C ALA A 139 12.66 -11.64 9.67
N PRO A 140 11.56 -11.20 10.27
CA PRO A 140 10.73 -12.05 11.12
C PRO A 140 9.87 -13.04 10.33
N ARG A 141 9.69 -12.80 9.03
CA ARG A 141 8.90 -13.62 8.09
C ARG A 141 9.47 -13.54 6.67
N GLY A 142 8.92 -14.30 5.73
CA GLY A 142 9.16 -14.15 4.29
C GLY A 142 8.67 -12.83 3.72
N MET A 143 8.91 -12.59 2.44
CA MET A 143 8.38 -11.41 1.73
C MET A 143 6.85 -11.42 1.76
N ASP A 144 6.27 -10.25 1.92
CA ASP A 144 4.82 -10.11 1.96
C ASP A 144 4.22 -10.35 0.56
N ARG A 145 3.42 -11.42 0.46
CA ARG A 145 2.75 -11.83 -0.76
C ARG A 145 1.51 -10.96 -0.98
N LEU A 146 1.32 -10.55 -2.23
CA LEU A 146 0.14 -9.84 -2.68
C LEU A 146 -0.80 -10.80 -3.43
N GLU A 147 -2.08 -10.54 -3.34
CA GLU A 147 -3.07 -11.23 -4.15
C GLU A 147 -2.86 -10.86 -5.62
N CYS A 148 -2.61 -11.88 -6.45
CA CYS A 148 -2.29 -11.75 -7.86
C CYS A 148 -3.18 -12.70 -8.67
N ARG A 149 -3.67 -12.23 -9.81
CA ARG A 149 -4.48 -13.03 -10.74
C ARG A 149 -4.28 -12.55 -12.17
N LEU A 150 -4.64 -13.39 -13.12
CA LEU A 150 -4.82 -12.96 -14.51
C LEU A 150 -6.19 -12.28 -14.65
N ASP A 151 -6.26 -11.30 -15.54
CA ASP A 151 -7.52 -10.61 -15.83
C ASP A 151 -8.53 -11.60 -16.43
N PRO A 152 -9.78 -11.64 -15.95
CA PRO A 152 -10.79 -12.60 -16.44
C PRO A 152 -11.25 -12.35 -17.88
N VAL A 153 -10.99 -11.17 -18.43
CA VAL A 153 -11.36 -10.79 -19.81
C VAL A 153 -10.17 -10.97 -20.75
N ASP A 154 -8.97 -10.55 -20.33
CA ASP A 154 -7.72 -10.73 -21.08
C ASP A 154 -6.68 -11.45 -20.22
N PRO A 155 -6.53 -12.79 -20.34
CA PRO A 155 -5.59 -13.58 -19.53
C PRO A 155 -4.10 -13.22 -19.74
N GLN A 156 -3.80 -12.32 -20.68
CA GLN A 156 -2.44 -11.78 -20.81
C GLN A 156 -2.15 -10.64 -19.83
N LEU A 157 -3.17 -10.08 -19.19
CA LEU A 157 -3.01 -9.00 -18.23
C LEU A 157 -2.91 -9.55 -16.80
N ILE A 158 -1.89 -9.11 -16.08
CA ILE A 158 -1.65 -9.47 -14.69
C ILE A 158 -2.23 -8.37 -13.80
N GLN A 159 -3.10 -8.77 -12.88
CA GLN A 159 -3.69 -7.90 -11.90
C GLN A 159 -3.15 -8.21 -10.50
N VAL A 160 -2.77 -7.17 -9.78
CA VAL A 160 -2.31 -7.26 -8.39
C VAL A 160 -3.15 -6.35 -7.49
N LYS A 161 -3.55 -6.89 -6.36
CA LYS A 161 -4.15 -6.14 -5.26
C LYS A 161 -3.04 -5.62 -4.36
N TYR A 162 -2.66 -4.35 -4.56
CA TYR A 162 -1.57 -3.76 -3.81
C TYR A 162 -1.98 -3.40 -2.39
N GLU A 163 -1.24 -3.91 -1.43
CA GLU A 163 -1.43 -3.66 0.00
C GLU A 163 -0.06 -3.44 0.67
N ASN A 164 -0.04 -2.62 1.71
CA ASN A 164 1.12 -2.46 2.58
C ASN A 164 0.91 -3.26 3.87
N PHE A 165 2.02 -3.73 4.46
CA PHE A 165 1.97 -4.54 5.67
C PHE A 165 2.77 -3.88 6.81
N ILE A 166 2.44 -4.24 8.06
CA ILE A 166 3.18 -3.79 9.24
C ILE A 166 4.49 -4.57 9.31
N GLN A 167 5.63 -3.86 9.41
CA GLN A 167 6.95 -4.44 9.53
C GLN A 167 7.23 -4.90 10.97
N GLY A 168 8.26 -5.76 11.15
CA GLY A 168 8.71 -6.24 12.45
C GLY A 168 7.80 -7.28 13.11
N GLN A 169 6.74 -7.73 12.44
CA GLN A 169 5.81 -8.74 12.96
C GLN A 169 6.07 -10.11 12.33
N PRO A 170 5.89 -11.22 13.06
CA PRO A 170 6.06 -12.58 12.54
C PRO A 170 4.98 -12.96 11.52
N THR A 171 3.83 -12.26 11.52
CA THR A 171 2.71 -12.46 10.59
C THR A 171 2.52 -11.22 9.72
N ALA A 172 2.07 -11.42 8.48
CA ALA A 172 1.72 -10.34 7.56
C ALA A 172 0.38 -9.71 7.98
N ILE A 173 0.42 -8.50 8.54
CA ILE A 173 -0.76 -7.72 8.94
C ILE A 173 -0.90 -6.55 7.98
N PRO A 174 -1.97 -6.49 7.15
CA PRO A 174 -2.20 -5.36 6.26
C PRO A 174 -2.34 -4.04 7.04
N LYS A 175 -1.78 -2.97 6.50
CA LYS A 175 -2.06 -1.61 6.97
C LYS A 175 -3.38 -1.17 6.35
N GLY A 176 -4.36 -0.89 7.19
CA GLY A 176 -5.64 -0.36 6.77
C GLY A 176 -5.55 1.03 6.11
#